data_73900b40957a26ac7774c17b9b1b1a17
#
_entry.id   73900b40957a26ac7774c17b9b1b1a17
#
_cell.length_a   1.000
_cell.length_b   1.000
_cell.length_c   1.000
_cell.angle_alpha   90.00
_cell.angle_beta   90.00
_cell.angle_gamma   90.00
#
_symmetry.space_group_name_H-M   'P 1'
#
loop_
_entity.id
_entity.type
_entity.pdbx_description
1 polymer ?
#
loop_
_entity_poly.entity_id
_entity_poly.type
_entity_poly.pdbx_seq_one_letter_code
_entity_poly.pdbx_strand_id
1 'polypeptide(L)'
;MKKLALTFLGVALLAGCSAVQSPVTQEEVTLTPPSKDRVGYIRLVKDKNYYIDTDSIWVDNQDLNQVHFDAVVNLDKGLYVYPNEKKRYARSVRQYKILNCKNYHLTQVRTDFYDDFWGEGLRAAPKKQEKYTISLKPNTTLYAAAQVICVNSDRKPSLDLEGSKVK
;
A
#
# COMPACT_ATOMS: atom_id res chain seq x y z
N MET A 1 55.16 -60.13 28.09
CA MET A 1 55.67 -59.36 26.95
C MET A 1 54.54 -59.18 25.96
N LYS A 2 53.73 -58.10 26.13
CA LYS A 2 52.58 -57.78 25.23
C LYS A 2 52.81 -56.42 24.64
N LYS A 3 52.93 -56.41 23.31
CA LYS A 3 53.10 -55.16 22.50
C LYS A 3 51.78 -54.44 22.37
N LEU A 4 51.68 -53.24 22.83
CA LEU A 4 50.57 -52.38 22.62
C LEU A 4 50.75 -51.63 21.25
N ALA A 5 49.84 -51.86 20.35
CA ALA A 5 49.79 -51.12 19.09
C ALA A 5 48.86 -49.90 19.31
N LEU A 6 49.42 -48.71 19.16
CA LEU A 6 48.71 -47.43 19.18
C LEU A 6 48.17 -47.12 17.76
N THR A 7 46.88 -47.18 17.60
CA THR A 7 46.21 -46.75 16.40
C THR A 7 45.89 -45.25 16.51
N PHE A 8 46.57 -44.43 15.70
CA PHE A 8 46.24 -43.02 15.57
C PHE A 8 45.00 -42.86 14.66
N LEU A 9 43.90 -42.40 15.24
CA LEU A 9 42.69 -42.05 14.51
C LEU A 9 42.79 -40.57 14.12
N GLY A 10 43.04 -40.30 12.84
CA GLY A 10 43.12 -38.96 12.30
C GLY A 10 41.71 -38.34 12.21
N VAL A 11 41.48 -37.29 12.98
CA VAL A 11 40.26 -36.46 12.88
C VAL A 11 40.52 -35.43 11.83
N ALA A 12 39.91 -35.60 10.64
CA ALA A 12 39.84 -34.61 9.58
C ALA A 12 38.88 -33.49 9.97
N LEU A 13 39.39 -32.33 10.37
CA LEU A 13 38.64 -31.10 10.58
C LEU A 13 38.23 -30.55 9.20
N LEU A 14 36.97 -30.81 8.83
CA LEU A 14 36.31 -30.11 7.72
C LEU A 14 35.99 -28.69 8.18
N ALA A 15 36.89 -27.75 7.93
CA ALA A 15 36.63 -26.32 8.01
C ALA A 15 35.66 -25.92 6.91
N GLY A 16 34.34 -26.06 7.18
CA GLY A 16 33.32 -25.50 6.34
C GLY A 16 33.37 -23.97 6.43
N CYS A 17 33.94 -23.30 5.42
CA CYS A 17 33.73 -21.87 5.21
C CYS A 17 32.26 -21.63 4.92
N SER A 18 31.47 -21.38 5.94
CA SER A 18 30.17 -20.74 5.81
C SER A 18 30.45 -19.32 5.35
N ALA A 19 30.29 -19.06 4.06
CA ALA A 19 30.24 -17.72 3.54
C ALA A 19 29.02 -17.05 4.20
N VAL A 20 29.27 -16.28 5.25
CA VAL A 20 28.30 -15.35 5.81
C VAL A 20 28.05 -14.34 4.72
N GLN A 21 26.97 -14.53 3.96
CA GLN A 21 26.46 -13.49 3.08
C GLN A 21 26.08 -12.32 3.98
N SER A 22 26.91 -11.29 4.00
CA SER A 22 26.58 -10.01 4.62
C SER A 22 25.22 -9.59 4.08
N PRO A 23 24.25 -9.23 4.94
CA PRO A 23 22.97 -8.70 4.46
C PRO A 23 23.31 -7.51 3.57
N VAL A 24 22.90 -7.57 2.31
CA VAL A 24 22.98 -6.43 1.40
C VAL A 24 22.18 -5.32 2.05
N THR A 25 22.87 -4.40 2.71
CA THR A 25 22.25 -3.20 3.28
C THR A 25 21.74 -2.40 2.08
N GLN A 26 20.45 -2.49 1.77
CA GLN A 26 19.85 -1.64 0.76
C GLN A 26 20.01 -0.21 1.25
N GLU A 27 20.65 0.63 0.45
CA GLU A 27 20.83 2.04 0.75
C GLU A 27 19.45 2.68 0.93
N GLU A 28 19.23 3.28 2.10
CA GLU A 28 17.97 3.94 2.41
C GLU A 28 17.89 5.24 1.60
N VAL A 29 16.96 5.34 0.68
CA VAL A 29 16.73 6.52 -0.15
C VAL A 29 15.74 7.44 0.53
N THR A 30 16.22 8.59 1.00
CA THR A 30 15.35 9.66 1.54
C THR A 30 14.69 10.41 0.38
N LEU A 31 13.38 10.61 0.47
CA LEU A 31 12.58 11.32 -0.50
C LEU A 31 12.07 12.64 0.09
N THR A 32 11.81 13.60 -0.79
CA THR A 32 11.11 14.83 -0.43
C THR A 32 9.76 14.86 -1.12
N PRO A 33 8.68 14.45 -0.42
CA PRO A 33 7.33 14.52 -0.97
C PRO A 33 6.95 15.95 -1.34
N PRO A 34 6.04 16.15 -2.33
CA PRO A 34 5.54 17.46 -2.68
C PRO A 34 4.95 18.17 -1.47
N SER A 35 5.38 19.41 -1.22
CA SER A 35 4.94 20.21 -0.07
C SER A 35 3.54 20.81 -0.26
N LYS A 36 3.09 20.96 -1.51
CA LYS A 36 1.78 21.51 -1.85
C LYS A 36 0.79 20.39 -2.09
N ASP A 37 -0.42 20.57 -1.60
CA ASP A 37 -1.53 19.69 -1.92
C ASP A 37 -1.87 19.79 -3.41
N ARG A 38 -2.24 18.69 -4.00
CA ARG A 38 -2.63 18.58 -5.39
C ARG A 38 -4.15 18.70 -5.52
N VAL A 39 -4.62 19.40 -6.53
CA VAL A 39 -6.07 19.46 -6.88
C VAL A 39 -6.57 18.04 -7.13
N GLY A 40 -7.76 17.72 -6.63
CA GLY A 40 -8.33 16.37 -6.68
C GLY A 40 -7.90 15.46 -5.53
N TYR A 41 -7.05 15.93 -4.62
CA TYR A 41 -6.61 15.17 -3.46
C TYR A 41 -6.97 15.87 -2.15
N ILE A 42 -7.56 15.14 -1.20
CA ILE A 42 -7.87 15.62 0.14
C ILE A 42 -6.92 14.98 1.13
N ARG A 43 -6.15 15.79 1.86
CA ARG A 43 -5.26 15.32 2.92
C ARG A 43 -6.07 14.76 4.08
N LEU A 44 -5.83 13.50 4.46
CA LEU A 44 -6.56 12.82 5.53
C LEU A 44 -6.02 13.13 6.92
N VAL A 45 -4.71 13.29 7.03
CA VAL A 45 -4.03 13.47 8.31
C VAL A 45 -3.09 14.66 8.19
N LYS A 46 -3.26 15.65 9.09
CA LYS A 46 -2.33 16.78 9.19
C LYS A 46 -0.91 16.23 9.38
N ASP A 47 0.05 16.86 8.73
CA ASP A 47 1.48 16.50 8.80
C ASP A 47 1.83 15.08 8.31
N LYS A 48 0.91 14.43 7.60
CA LYS A 48 1.16 13.16 6.89
C LYS A 48 0.86 13.32 5.40
N ASN A 49 1.67 12.65 4.59
CA ASN A 49 1.50 12.65 3.14
C ASN A 49 0.49 11.58 2.70
N TYR A 50 -0.68 11.57 3.36
CA TYR A 50 -1.76 10.61 3.17
C TYR A 50 -3.03 11.32 2.70
N TYR A 51 -3.52 10.93 1.52
CA TYR A 51 -4.57 11.62 0.79
C TYR A 51 -5.65 10.66 0.32
N ILE A 52 -6.86 11.19 0.07
CA ILE A 52 -7.89 10.55 -0.75
C ILE A 52 -7.84 11.19 -2.14
N ASP A 53 -7.84 10.35 -3.16
CA ASP A 53 -8.07 10.75 -4.55
C ASP A 53 -9.58 10.91 -4.77
N THR A 54 -10.06 12.16 -4.89
CA THR A 54 -11.50 12.44 -4.99
C THR A 54 -12.13 11.97 -6.29
N ASP A 55 -11.33 11.86 -7.35
CA ASP A 55 -11.81 11.39 -8.66
C ASP A 55 -12.01 9.87 -8.68
N SER A 56 -11.44 9.17 -7.69
CA SER A 56 -11.60 7.73 -7.52
C SER A 56 -12.83 7.32 -6.71
N ILE A 57 -13.60 8.27 -6.17
CA ILE A 57 -14.75 7.98 -5.29
C ILE A 57 -15.98 7.60 -6.13
N TRP A 58 -16.52 6.42 -5.86
CA TRP A 58 -17.78 5.97 -6.46
C TRP A 58 -18.57 5.07 -5.50
N VAL A 59 -19.90 5.02 -5.69
CA VAL A 59 -20.83 4.18 -4.91
C VAL A 59 -21.05 2.87 -5.64
N ASP A 60 -21.07 1.75 -4.90
CA ASP A 60 -21.36 0.46 -5.48
C ASP A 60 -22.84 0.37 -5.89
N ASN A 61 -23.10 0.00 -7.14
CA ASN A 61 -24.46 -0.11 -7.67
C ASN A 61 -25.25 -1.29 -7.09
N GLN A 62 -24.57 -2.29 -6.52
CA GLN A 62 -25.18 -3.47 -5.91
C GLN A 62 -25.43 -3.29 -4.40
N ASP A 63 -24.62 -2.46 -3.75
CA ASP A 63 -24.76 -2.11 -2.34
C ASP A 63 -24.46 -0.61 -2.13
N LEU A 64 -25.49 0.21 -2.16
CA LEU A 64 -25.39 1.66 -2.01
C LEU A 64 -24.77 2.12 -0.67
N ASN A 65 -24.60 1.21 0.29
CA ASN A 65 -23.84 1.50 1.50
C ASN A 65 -22.32 1.36 1.32
N GLN A 66 -21.84 0.85 0.18
CA GLN A 66 -20.42 0.70 -0.09
C GLN A 66 -19.93 1.83 -0.99
N VAL A 67 -18.93 2.54 -0.49
CA VAL A 67 -18.22 3.60 -1.23
C VAL A 67 -16.80 3.15 -1.46
N HIS A 68 -16.39 3.17 -2.71
CA HIS A 68 -15.06 2.79 -3.16
C HIS A 68 -14.22 4.04 -3.38
N PHE A 69 -12.94 3.97 -3.02
CA PHE A 69 -12.00 5.06 -3.28
C PHE A 69 -10.55 4.59 -3.19
N ASP A 70 -9.66 5.39 -3.75
CA ASP A 70 -8.22 5.21 -3.59
C ASP A 70 -7.68 6.19 -2.54
N ALA A 71 -6.88 5.66 -1.63
CA ALA A 71 -6.02 6.47 -0.78
C ALA A 71 -4.59 6.44 -1.33
N VAL A 72 -3.92 7.59 -1.31
CA VAL A 72 -2.55 7.75 -1.80
C VAL A 72 -1.64 8.20 -0.66
N VAL A 73 -0.50 7.53 -0.52
CA VAL A 73 0.57 7.91 0.41
C VAL A 73 1.80 8.30 -0.40
N ASN A 74 2.23 9.55 -0.29
CA ASN A 74 3.53 9.96 -0.79
C ASN A 74 4.59 9.60 0.26
N LEU A 75 5.59 8.81 -0.13
CA LEU A 75 6.60 8.26 0.77
C LEU A 75 7.71 9.28 1.05
N ASP A 76 8.23 9.28 2.27
CA ASP A 76 9.44 9.99 2.67
C ASP A 76 10.71 9.13 2.54
N LYS A 77 10.54 7.84 2.30
CA LYS A 77 11.59 6.85 2.06
C LYS A 77 11.26 5.99 0.85
N GLY A 78 12.20 5.84 -0.05
CA GLY A 78 12.06 5.00 -1.23
C GLY A 78 11.97 3.51 -0.87
N LEU A 79 11.03 2.80 -1.49
CA LEU A 79 10.86 1.36 -1.31
C LEU A 79 11.31 0.61 -2.56
N TYR A 80 12.27 -0.33 -2.41
CA TYR A 80 12.76 -1.17 -3.51
C TYR A 80 11.80 -2.32 -3.79
N VAL A 81 10.81 -2.08 -4.64
CA VAL A 81 9.75 -3.03 -4.99
C VAL A 81 9.81 -3.50 -6.44
N TYR A 82 10.77 -2.99 -7.23
CA TYR A 82 10.95 -3.34 -8.64
C TYR A 82 12.04 -4.41 -8.79
N PRO A 83 11.69 -5.69 -8.99
CA PRO A 83 12.63 -6.82 -8.82
C PRO A 83 13.80 -6.80 -9.79
N ASN A 84 13.63 -6.21 -10.98
CA ASN A 84 14.66 -6.19 -12.03
C ASN A 84 15.40 -4.86 -12.16
N GLU A 85 15.10 -3.89 -11.27
CA GLU A 85 15.62 -2.52 -11.39
C GLU A 85 16.20 -2.03 -10.06
N LYS A 86 17.48 -2.34 -9.83
CA LYS A 86 18.19 -2.04 -8.57
C LYS A 86 18.21 -0.56 -8.18
N LYS A 87 18.01 0.35 -9.13
CA LYS A 87 18.03 1.81 -8.91
C LYS A 87 16.63 2.43 -8.87
N ARG A 88 15.57 1.63 -9.12
CA ARG A 88 14.20 2.10 -9.09
C ARG A 88 13.55 1.77 -7.75
N TYR A 89 12.87 2.73 -7.19
CA TYR A 89 12.15 2.60 -5.93
C TYR A 89 10.80 3.29 -6.04
N ALA A 90 9.83 2.82 -5.24
CA ALA A 90 8.54 3.48 -5.15
C ALA A 90 8.67 4.79 -4.36
N ARG A 91 7.96 5.82 -4.83
CA ARG A 91 7.81 7.13 -4.21
C ARG A 91 6.42 7.33 -3.63
N SER A 92 5.45 6.56 -4.10
CA SER A 92 4.10 6.58 -3.55
C SER A 92 3.45 5.20 -3.55
N VAL A 93 2.39 5.10 -2.76
CA VAL A 93 1.55 3.92 -2.62
C VAL A 93 0.11 4.32 -2.88
N ARG A 94 -0.61 3.57 -3.71
CA ARG A 94 -2.05 3.70 -3.90
C ARG A 94 -2.76 2.50 -3.29
N GLN A 95 -3.74 2.75 -2.45
CA GLN A 95 -4.48 1.75 -1.70
C GLN A 95 -5.95 1.82 -2.09
N TYR A 96 -6.45 0.78 -2.75
CA TYR A 96 -7.87 0.66 -3.05
C TYR A 96 -8.65 0.23 -1.81
N LYS A 97 -9.68 1.00 -1.46
CA LYS A 97 -10.45 0.85 -0.25
C LYS A 97 -11.95 0.81 -0.52
N ILE A 98 -12.67 0.10 0.36
CA ILE A 98 -14.12 0.05 0.39
C ILE A 98 -14.57 0.47 1.79
N LEU A 99 -15.39 1.51 1.86
CA LEU A 99 -16.01 2.00 3.09
C LEU A 99 -17.47 1.58 3.13
N ASN A 100 -17.86 0.87 4.17
CA ASN A 100 -19.28 0.60 4.43
C ASN A 100 -19.86 1.74 5.29
N CYS A 101 -20.75 2.53 4.72
CA CYS A 101 -21.35 3.71 5.34
C CYS A 101 -22.38 3.37 6.44
N LYS A 102 -22.91 2.15 6.47
CA LYS A 102 -23.86 1.71 7.50
C LYS A 102 -23.19 1.43 8.86
N ASN A 103 -21.96 0.90 8.84
CA ASN A 103 -21.26 0.46 10.05
C ASN A 103 -19.85 1.02 10.20
N TYR A 104 -19.42 1.88 9.27
CA TYR A 104 -18.09 2.48 9.24
C TYR A 104 -16.94 1.45 9.28
N HIS A 105 -17.13 0.33 8.58
CA HIS A 105 -16.05 -0.62 8.32
C HIS A 105 -15.29 -0.20 7.07
N LEU A 106 -13.97 -0.10 7.20
CA LEU A 106 -13.08 0.23 6.11
C LEU A 106 -12.26 -1.01 5.73
N THR A 107 -12.45 -1.47 4.50
CA THR A 107 -11.69 -2.61 3.95
C THR A 107 -10.62 -2.11 3.00
N GLN A 108 -9.36 -2.47 3.24
CA GLN A 108 -8.30 -2.36 2.25
C GLN A 108 -8.31 -3.61 1.38
N VAL A 109 -8.39 -3.42 0.06
CA VAL A 109 -8.53 -4.52 -0.91
C VAL A 109 -7.22 -4.77 -1.66
N ARG A 110 -6.55 -3.68 -2.06
CA ARG A 110 -5.34 -3.75 -2.88
C ARG A 110 -4.39 -2.63 -2.53
N THR A 111 -3.09 -2.92 -2.68
CA THR A 111 -2.00 -1.96 -2.56
C THR A 111 -1.15 -2.05 -3.80
N ASP A 112 -0.86 -0.93 -4.43
CA ASP A 112 0.06 -0.82 -5.56
C ASP A 112 1.12 0.25 -5.24
N PHE A 113 2.34 0.01 -5.69
CA PHE A 113 3.48 0.93 -5.56
C PHE A 113 3.74 1.64 -6.87
N TYR A 114 4.20 2.88 -6.81
CA TYR A 114 4.48 3.71 -7.98
C TYR A 114 5.82 4.41 -7.84
N ASP A 115 6.58 4.50 -8.94
CA ASP A 115 7.90 5.12 -8.94
C ASP A 115 7.86 6.65 -9.03
N ASP A 116 6.67 7.24 -9.09
CA ASP A 116 6.45 8.67 -8.93
C ASP A 116 5.50 8.96 -7.77
N PHE A 117 5.41 10.22 -7.34
CA PHE A 117 4.44 10.66 -6.33
C PHE A 117 3.00 10.62 -6.86
N TRP A 118 2.03 10.68 -5.96
CA TRP A 118 0.59 10.75 -6.27
C TRP A 118 0.00 9.48 -6.88
N GLY A 119 0.68 8.36 -6.77
CA GLY A 119 0.24 7.09 -7.37
C GLY A 119 0.37 7.10 -8.90
N GLU A 120 1.40 7.75 -9.41
CA GLU A 120 1.68 7.90 -10.84
C GLU A 120 2.97 7.17 -11.23
N GLY A 121 3.24 7.13 -12.54
CA GLY A 121 4.42 6.46 -13.09
C GLY A 121 4.26 4.95 -13.23
N LEU A 122 5.38 4.23 -13.16
CA LEU A 122 5.39 2.79 -13.31
C LEU A 122 4.86 2.09 -12.06
N ARG A 123 3.84 1.27 -12.26
CA ARG A 123 3.22 0.48 -11.20
C ARG A 123 3.99 -0.80 -10.91
N ALA A 124 4.17 -1.11 -9.63
CA ALA A 124 4.56 -2.42 -9.14
C ALA A 124 3.52 -2.92 -8.13
N ALA A 125 3.07 -4.17 -8.30
CA ALA A 125 2.20 -4.81 -7.34
C ALA A 125 3.04 -5.70 -6.39
N PRO A 126 2.70 -5.79 -5.10
CA PRO A 126 3.34 -6.75 -4.21
C PRO A 126 3.01 -8.17 -4.65
N LYS A 127 3.91 -9.11 -4.36
CA LYS A 127 3.71 -10.54 -4.70
C LYS A 127 2.44 -11.12 -4.08
N LYS A 128 2.04 -10.61 -2.92
CA LYS A 128 0.83 -10.99 -2.21
C LYS A 128 0.05 -9.74 -1.84
N GLN A 129 -1.21 -9.68 -2.23
CA GLN A 129 -2.14 -8.65 -1.78
C GLN A 129 -2.75 -9.08 -0.46
N GLU A 130 -2.74 -8.16 0.52
CA GLU A 130 -3.37 -8.40 1.81
C GLU A 130 -4.68 -7.61 1.89
N LYS A 131 -5.78 -8.35 2.06
CA LYS A 131 -7.10 -7.77 2.31
C LYS A 131 -7.39 -7.82 3.80
N TYR A 132 -7.72 -6.68 4.38
CA TYR A 132 -8.14 -6.60 5.78
C TYR A 132 -9.20 -5.53 5.98
N THR A 133 -10.01 -5.71 7.02
CA THR A 133 -11.08 -4.77 7.40
C THR A 133 -10.84 -4.27 8.81
N ILE A 134 -11.02 -2.97 9.02
CA ILE A 134 -10.98 -2.33 10.32
C ILE A 134 -12.31 -1.64 10.61
N SER A 135 -12.72 -1.62 11.86
CA SER A 135 -13.82 -0.78 12.33
C SER A 135 -13.28 0.60 12.68
N LEU A 136 -13.81 1.64 12.05
CA LEU A 136 -13.38 3.01 12.31
C LEU A 136 -13.91 3.46 13.68
N LYS A 137 -13.02 4.01 14.51
CA LYS A 137 -13.39 4.48 15.84
C LYS A 137 -13.89 5.93 15.78
N PRO A 138 -15.01 6.26 16.43
CA PRO A 138 -15.45 7.66 16.60
C PRO A 138 -14.32 8.54 17.12
N ASN A 139 -14.37 9.82 16.80
CA ASN A 139 -13.38 10.84 17.19
C ASN A 139 -11.96 10.64 16.62
N THR A 140 -11.82 9.84 15.56
CA THR A 140 -10.58 9.76 14.78
C THR A 140 -10.71 10.55 13.48
N THR A 141 -9.59 11.07 12.96
CA THR A 141 -9.57 11.79 11.67
C THR A 141 -10.10 10.93 10.53
N LEU A 142 -9.80 9.63 10.54
CA LEU A 142 -10.27 8.70 9.52
C LEU A 142 -11.77 8.46 9.60
N TYR A 143 -12.35 8.45 10.81
CA TYR A 143 -13.80 8.38 10.99
C TYR A 143 -14.49 9.64 10.48
N ALA A 144 -13.94 10.83 10.80
CA ALA A 144 -14.47 12.09 10.29
C ALA A 144 -14.44 12.16 8.76
N ALA A 145 -13.34 11.73 8.15
CA ALA A 145 -13.23 11.63 6.69
C ALA A 145 -14.27 10.66 6.11
N ALA A 146 -14.47 9.52 6.75
CA ALA A 146 -15.49 8.54 6.33
C ALA A 146 -16.91 9.13 6.38
N GLN A 147 -17.24 9.92 7.41
CA GLN A 147 -18.52 10.61 7.47
C GLN A 147 -18.71 11.57 6.29
N VAL A 148 -17.69 12.35 5.94
CA VAL A 148 -17.74 13.26 4.78
C VAL A 148 -17.93 12.49 3.47
N ILE A 149 -17.23 11.39 3.28
CA ILE A 149 -17.38 10.52 2.10
C ILE A 149 -18.82 10.01 2.00
N CYS A 150 -19.34 9.44 3.08
CA CYS A 150 -20.68 8.85 3.10
C CYS A 150 -21.78 9.88 2.83
N VAL A 151 -21.75 11.05 3.46
CA VAL A 151 -22.75 12.11 3.25
C VAL A 151 -22.71 12.64 1.81
N ASN A 152 -21.53 12.73 1.19
CA ASN A 152 -21.42 13.23 -0.19
C ASN A 152 -21.79 12.16 -1.23
N SER A 153 -21.64 10.88 -0.90
CA SER A 153 -22.04 9.78 -1.79
C SER A 153 -23.55 9.65 -1.90
N ASP A 154 -24.30 9.88 -0.82
CA ASP A 154 -25.76 9.90 -0.82
C ASP A 154 -26.36 11.01 -1.73
N ARG A 155 -25.56 12.03 -2.07
CA ARG A 155 -25.98 13.19 -2.87
C ARG A 155 -25.65 13.09 -4.37
N LYS A 156 -24.90 12.08 -4.81
CA LYS A 156 -24.71 11.82 -6.24
C LYS A 156 -25.89 10.99 -6.73
N PRO A 157 -26.91 11.61 -7.43
CA PRO A 157 -27.85 10.81 -8.17
C PRO A 157 -27.04 10.01 -9.19
N SER A 158 -27.33 8.72 -9.32
CA SER A 158 -26.93 7.97 -10.50
C SER A 158 -27.26 8.84 -11.72
N LEU A 159 -26.28 9.23 -12.48
CA LEU A 159 -26.50 9.75 -13.83
C LEU A 159 -27.07 8.57 -14.61
N ASP A 160 -28.39 8.45 -14.55
CA ASP A 160 -29.14 7.56 -15.41
C ASP A 160 -28.85 7.99 -16.85
N LEU A 161 -27.94 7.25 -17.48
CA LEU A 161 -27.79 7.25 -18.93
C LEU A 161 -29.03 6.57 -19.57
N GLU A 162 -30.21 6.97 -19.12
CA GLU A 162 -31.46 6.61 -19.74
C GLU A 162 -31.93 7.80 -20.58
N GLY A 163 -31.89 7.64 -21.88
CA GLY A 163 -32.72 8.42 -22.77
C GLY A 163 -32.01 9.23 -23.83
N SER A 164 -31.37 8.58 -24.74
CA SER A 164 -31.38 9.08 -26.14
C SER A 164 -31.90 8.01 -27.06
N LYS A 165 -33.20 7.74 -26.99
CA LYS A 165 -33.94 7.25 -28.18
C LYS A 165 -34.28 8.47 -29.01
N VAL A 166 -33.41 8.77 -29.94
CA VAL A 166 -33.77 9.65 -31.08
C VAL A 166 -34.80 8.93 -31.92
N LYS A 167 -35.94 9.56 -32.05
CA LYS A 167 -36.92 9.26 -33.10
C LYS A 167 -36.44 9.79 -34.42
#